data_9704197169da00ebc8b25e5adda88388
#
_entry.id   9704197169da00ebc8b25e5adda88388
#
_cell.length_a   1.000
_cell.length_b   1.000
_cell.length_c   1.000
_cell.angle_alpha   90.00
_cell.angle_beta   90.00
_cell.angle_gamma   90.00
#
_symmetry.space_group_name_H-M   'P 1'
#
loop_
_entity.id
_entity.type
_entity.pdbx_description
1 polymer ?
#
loop_
_entity_poly.entity_id
_entity_poly.type
_entity_poly.pdbx_seq_one_letter_code
_entity_poly.pdbx_strand_id
1 'polypeptide(L)' 'MICIPAEIPRALCEIDDELKAIYHSNNSVCIWVFKSTAERDRFVKESAGMQKDERTAFFDAHFA' A
#
# COMPACT_ATOMS: atom_id res chain seq x y z
N MET A 1 -3.14 -6.09 2.33
CA MET A 1 -2.52 -4.97 3.05
C MET A 1 -1.75 -5.47 4.26
N ILE A 2 -0.60 -4.91 4.50
CA ILE A 2 0.23 -5.23 5.66
C ILE A 2 0.50 -3.95 6.43
N CYS A 3 0.09 -3.89 7.70
CA CYS A 3 0.43 -2.76 8.57
C CYS A 3 1.44 -3.24 9.61
N ILE A 4 2.55 -2.54 9.69
CA ILE A 4 3.67 -2.92 10.55
C ILE A 4 4.15 -1.72 11.35
N PRO A 5 4.87 -1.91 12.46
CA PRO A 5 5.57 -0.81 13.12
C PRO A 5 6.53 -0.13 12.15
N ALA A 6 7.08 1.00 12.51
CA ALA A 6 7.85 1.87 11.63
C ALA A 6 8.99 1.20 10.85
N GLU A 7 9.40 0.01 11.24
CA GLU A 7 10.50 -0.71 10.60
C GLU A 7 9.96 -1.69 9.55
N ILE A 8 10.36 -1.52 8.28
CA ILE A 8 9.87 -2.34 7.18
C ILE A 8 10.64 -3.66 7.14
N PRO A 9 9.96 -4.83 7.19
CA PRO A 9 10.63 -6.12 7.08
C PRO A 9 11.41 -6.22 5.76
N ARG A 10 12.55 -6.90 5.82
CA ARG A 10 13.41 -7.07 4.66
C ARG A 10 12.71 -7.69 3.46
N ALA A 11 11.85 -8.67 3.71
CA ALA A 11 11.11 -9.32 2.64
C ALA A 11 10.25 -8.34 1.84
N LEU A 12 9.68 -7.32 2.51
CA LEU A 12 8.90 -6.29 1.85
C LEU A 12 9.79 -5.25 1.16
N CYS A 13 10.99 -5.02 1.68
CA CYS A 13 11.95 -4.12 1.03
C CYS A 13 12.47 -4.68 -0.29
N GLU A 14 12.46 -5.99 -0.44
CA GLU A 14 12.94 -6.66 -1.66
C GLU A 14 11.92 -6.61 -2.80
N ILE A 15 10.66 -6.27 -2.51
CA ILE A 15 9.63 -6.11 -3.54
C ILE A 15 9.90 -4.80 -4.29
N ASP A 16 9.80 -4.84 -5.61
CA ASP A 16 9.99 -3.65 -6.44
C ASP A 16 9.09 -2.51 -6.01
N ASP A 17 9.65 -1.31 -5.90
CA ASP A 17 8.89 -0.13 -5.53
C ASP A 17 7.75 0.17 -6.50
N GLU A 18 7.88 -0.29 -7.73
CA GLU A 18 6.84 -0.12 -8.75
C GLU A 18 5.60 -0.97 -8.51
N LEU A 19 5.71 -1.99 -7.64
CA LEU A 19 4.64 -2.93 -7.35
C LEU A 19 4.05 -2.76 -5.96
N LYS A 20 4.49 -1.77 -5.22
CA LYS A 20 3.97 -1.55 -3.86
C LYS A 20 3.61 -0.09 -3.63
N ALA A 21 2.62 0.12 -2.76
CA ALA A 21 2.26 1.44 -2.28
C ALA A 21 2.41 1.48 -0.76
N ILE A 22 2.99 2.55 -0.25
CA ILE A 22 3.30 2.69 1.17
C ILE A 22 2.55 3.89 1.73
N TYR A 23 1.89 3.69 2.87
CA TYR A 23 1.21 4.76 3.59
C TYR A 23 1.72 4.82 5.01
N HIS A 24 2.24 5.97 5.41
CA HIS A 24 2.74 6.20 6.77
C HIS A 24 1.62 6.73 7.64
N SER A 25 1.33 6.05 8.74
CA SER A 25 0.45 6.54 9.78
C SER A 25 1.26 6.87 11.03
N ASN A 26 0.61 7.35 12.08
CA ASN A 26 1.31 7.82 13.29
C ASN A 26 2.23 6.77 13.92
N ASN A 27 1.80 5.51 13.94
CA ASN A 27 2.51 4.45 14.64
C ASN A 27 2.91 3.28 13.75
N SER A 28 2.58 3.32 12.47
CA SER A 28 2.81 2.16 11.61
C SER A 28 2.97 2.57 10.16
N VAL A 29 3.47 1.61 9.38
CA VAL A 29 3.57 1.74 7.93
C VAL A 29 2.66 0.69 7.33
N CYS A 30 1.77 1.07 6.43
CA CYS A 30 0.90 0.15 5.73
C CYS A 30 1.37 0.00 4.29
N ILE A 31 1.47 -1.25 3.84
CA ILE A 31 2.01 -1.56 2.52
C ILE A 31 1.01 -2.42 1.75
N TRP A 32 0.70 -2.02 0.53
CA TRP A 32 -0.13 -2.78 -0.39
C TRP A 32 0.75 -3.24 -1.54
N VAL A 33 0.64 -4.53 -1.90
CA VAL A 33 1.41 -5.12 -2.99
C VAL A 33 0.47 -5.45 -4.14
N PHE A 34 0.88 -5.12 -5.36
CA PHE A 34 0.06 -5.24 -6.55
C PHE A 34 0.67 -6.22 -7.55
N LYS A 35 -0.15 -6.70 -8.48
CA LYS A 35 0.29 -7.66 -9.51
C LYS A 35 0.97 -6.96 -10.67
N SER A 36 0.74 -5.67 -10.85
CA SER A 36 1.30 -4.90 -11.95
C SER A 36 1.52 -3.45 -11.55
N THR A 37 2.41 -2.78 -12.27
CA THR A 37 2.67 -1.34 -12.08
C THR A 37 1.41 -0.52 -12.36
N ALA A 38 0.62 -0.93 -13.37
CA ALA A 38 -0.60 -0.22 -13.72
C ALA A 38 -1.62 -0.23 -12.57
N GLU A 39 -1.79 -1.36 -11.90
CA GLU A 39 -2.67 -1.44 -10.74
C GLU A 39 -2.16 -0.58 -9.59
N ARG A 40 -0.87 -0.62 -9.32
CA ARG A 40 -0.26 0.19 -8.27
C ARG A 40 -0.46 1.68 -8.55
N ASP A 41 -0.21 2.12 -9.77
CA ASP A 41 -0.36 3.52 -10.16
C ASP A 41 -1.82 3.97 -10.04
N ARG A 42 -2.74 3.11 -10.45
CA ARG A 42 -4.17 3.39 -10.31
C ARG A 42 -4.56 3.56 -8.84
N PHE A 43 -4.08 2.66 -7.97
CA PHE A 43 -4.37 2.74 -6.54
C PHE A 43 -3.85 4.06 -5.96
N VAL A 44 -2.60 4.41 -6.23
CA VAL A 44 -1.99 5.64 -5.73
C VAL A 44 -2.78 6.86 -6.19
N LYS A 45 -3.14 6.89 -7.47
CA LYS A 45 -3.88 8.01 -8.05
C LYS A 45 -5.28 8.16 -7.44
N GLU A 46 -6.02 7.06 -7.36
CA GLU A 46 -7.42 7.10 -6.92
C GLU A 46 -7.55 7.18 -5.40
N SER A 47 -6.54 6.75 -4.65
CA SER A 47 -6.56 6.85 -3.18
C SER A 47 -5.96 8.15 -2.66
N ALA A 48 -5.53 9.05 -3.53
CA ALA A 48 -4.98 10.34 -3.10
C ALA A 48 -5.98 11.08 -2.22
N GLY A 49 -5.52 11.51 -1.04
CA GLY A 49 -6.38 12.18 -0.06
C GLY A 49 -7.15 11.26 0.87
N MET A 50 -7.15 9.96 0.62
CA MET A 50 -7.82 9.00 1.50
C MET A 50 -7.01 8.73 2.76
N GLN A 51 -7.73 8.46 3.86
CA GLN A 51 -7.13 7.98 5.09
C GLN A 51 -6.82 6.48 4.98
N LYS A 52 -6.11 5.94 5.97
CA LYS A 52 -5.71 4.54 5.99
C LYS A 52 -6.89 3.58 5.79
N ASP A 53 -7.97 3.77 6.54
CA ASP A 53 -9.12 2.87 6.49
C ASP A 53 -9.82 2.93 5.12
N GLU A 54 -9.89 4.11 4.54
CA GLU A 54 -10.45 4.29 3.21
C GLU A 54 -9.60 3.62 2.14
N ARG A 55 -8.28 3.73 2.26
CA ARG A 55 -7.34 3.08 1.33
C ARG A 55 -7.46 1.56 1.43
N THR A 56 -7.58 1.02 2.63
CA THR A 56 -7.74 -0.41 2.85
C THR A 56 -9.03 -0.92 2.22
N ALA A 57 -10.13 -0.23 2.45
CA ALA A 57 -11.41 -0.61 1.86
C ALA A 57 -11.38 -0.56 0.34
N PHE A 58 -10.75 0.47 -0.21
CA PHE A 58 -10.60 0.61 -1.65
C PHE A 58 -9.76 -0.53 -2.24
N PHE A 59 -8.64 -0.86 -1.60
CA PHE A 59 -7.80 -1.97 -2.03
C PHE A 59 -8.56 -3.29 -2.01
N ASP A 60 -9.25 -3.57 -0.91
CA ASP A 60 -9.99 -4.83 -0.76
C ASP A 60 -11.11 -4.96 -1.79
N ALA A 61 -11.74 -3.85 -2.15
CA ALA A 61 -12.84 -3.86 -3.11
C ALA A 61 -12.37 -4.02 -4.57
N HIS A 62 -11.18 -3.54 -4.90
CA HIS A 62 -10.75 -3.43 -6.30
C HIS A 62 -9.47 -4.18 -6.67
N PHE A 63 -8.62 -4.51 -5.70
CA PHE A 63 -7.29 -5.05 -5.98
C PHE A 63 -6.98 -6.34 -5.22
N ALA A 64 -7.77 -6.70 -4.25
CA ALA A 64 -7.54 -7.92 -3.48
C ALA A 64 -7.92 -9.18 -4.25
#